data_34b23d8f0267b75cd16646b17d38c431
#
_entry.id   34b23d8f0267b75cd16646b17d38c431
#
_cell.length_a   1.000
_cell.length_b   1.000
_cell.length_c   1.000
_cell.angle_alpha   90.00
_cell.angle_beta   90.00
_cell.angle_gamma   90.00
#
_symmetry.space_group_name_H-M   'P 1'
#
loop_
_entity.id
_entity.type
_entity.pdbx_description
1 polymer ?
#
loop_
_entity_poly.entity_id
_entity_poly.type
_entity_poly.pdbx_seq_one_letter_code
_entity_poly.pdbx_strand_id
1 'polypeptide(L)'
;MDAGGGIMRLYFKQRLFSWFDSYDIYDESGNTVYTVKGKLSWGHLLEIYDRFDNHIGTVQERVLTFLPKFLMYINGQEIGEIRKELTFLKPKFTLDCNGWTADGDWLEWDYRVKDSAGSLIMTASKEFLHFSDTYVLDIVREEDALLCLMIVLAIDAAKCSGGQD
;
A
#
# COMPACT_ATOMS: atom_id res chain seq x y z
N MET A 1 -0.72 -31.66 -7.94
CA MET A 1 -0.17 -31.01 -6.74
C MET A 1 -0.70 -29.59 -6.71
N ASP A 2 -1.74 -29.38 -5.93
CA ASP A 2 -2.32 -28.06 -5.77
C ASP A 2 -1.35 -27.20 -4.97
N ALA A 3 -0.71 -26.23 -5.62
CA ALA A 3 -0.19 -25.07 -4.95
C ALA A 3 -1.42 -24.26 -4.51
N GLY A 4 -1.97 -24.60 -3.36
CA GLY A 4 -3.03 -23.87 -2.70
C GLY A 4 -2.50 -22.52 -2.26
N GLY A 5 -2.39 -21.59 -3.19
CA GLY A 5 -2.22 -20.19 -2.91
C GLY A 5 -3.53 -19.66 -2.36
N GLY A 6 -3.73 -19.79 -1.05
CA GLY A 6 -4.85 -19.16 -0.37
C GLY A 6 -4.73 -17.64 -0.52
N ILE A 7 -5.86 -16.97 -0.70
CA ILE A 7 -5.92 -15.51 -0.65
C ILE A 7 -5.41 -15.08 0.73
N MET A 8 -4.38 -14.23 0.75
CA MET A 8 -3.91 -13.62 1.99
C MET A 8 -4.72 -12.37 2.27
N ARG A 9 -5.33 -12.31 3.45
CA ARG A 9 -6.10 -11.15 3.88
C ARG A 9 -5.37 -10.39 4.97
N LEU A 10 -5.20 -9.09 4.76
CA LEU A 10 -4.60 -8.17 5.71
C LEU A 10 -5.60 -7.11 6.15
N TYR A 11 -5.56 -6.77 7.44
CA TYR A 11 -6.45 -5.82 8.08
C TYR A 11 -5.71 -4.64 8.68
N PHE A 12 -6.32 -3.44 8.52
CA PHE A 12 -5.90 -2.19 9.14
C PHE A 12 -7.03 -1.68 10.03
N LYS A 13 -6.79 -1.49 11.30
CA LYS A 13 -7.83 -1.10 12.27
C LYS A 13 -8.06 0.40 12.41
N GLN A 14 -7.28 1.24 11.73
CA GLN A 14 -7.42 2.70 11.80
C GLN A 14 -7.05 3.36 10.49
N ARG A 15 -7.56 4.61 10.31
CA ARG A 15 -7.05 5.49 9.27
C ARG A 15 -5.53 5.51 9.36
N LEU A 16 -4.88 5.20 8.27
CA LEU A 16 -3.43 5.11 8.14
C LEU A 16 -2.68 6.44 8.34
N PHE A 17 -3.28 7.44 9.00
CA PHE A 17 -2.73 8.78 9.11
C PHE A 17 -2.63 9.31 10.52
N SER A 18 -1.55 8.94 11.10
CA SER A 18 -0.72 9.89 11.82
C SER A 18 0.68 9.78 11.23
N TRP A 19 1.21 10.84 10.71
CA TRP A 19 2.50 10.92 10.01
C TRP A 19 3.69 10.46 10.85
N PHE A 20 3.49 10.28 12.13
CA PHE A 20 4.52 9.98 13.12
C PHE A 20 4.19 8.77 13.98
N ASP A 21 3.03 8.16 13.80
CA ASP A 21 2.63 7.02 14.61
C ASP A 21 3.03 5.70 13.95
N SER A 22 3.26 4.72 14.82
CA SER A 22 3.39 3.32 14.42
C SER A 22 2.01 2.69 14.42
N TYR A 23 1.70 1.88 13.41
CA TYR A 23 0.48 1.09 13.35
C TYR A 23 0.73 -0.32 12.83
N ASP A 24 -0.07 -1.26 13.32
CA ASP A 24 0.06 -2.66 13.01
C ASP A 24 -0.94 -3.09 11.94
N ILE A 25 -0.51 -4.05 11.14
CA ILE A 25 -1.28 -4.70 10.09
C ILE A 25 -1.43 -6.17 10.48
N TYR A 26 -2.66 -6.65 10.50
CA TYR A 26 -3.04 -7.93 11.06
C TYR A 26 -3.47 -8.94 10.00
N ASP A 27 -3.28 -10.23 10.30
CA ASP A 27 -3.89 -11.33 9.56
C ASP A 27 -5.33 -11.62 10.04
N GLU A 28 -5.99 -12.60 9.44
CA GLU A 28 -7.35 -13.04 9.82
C GLU A 28 -7.43 -13.57 11.26
N SER A 29 -6.33 -14.06 11.81
CA SER A 29 -6.25 -14.54 13.19
C SER A 29 -5.98 -13.42 14.20
N GLY A 30 -5.78 -12.19 13.72
CA GLY A 30 -5.48 -11.02 14.54
C GLY A 30 -4.00 -10.92 14.95
N ASN A 31 -3.11 -11.70 14.33
CA ASN A 31 -1.67 -11.57 14.58
C ASN A 31 -1.10 -10.43 13.76
N THR A 32 -0.18 -9.66 14.34
CA THR A 32 0.58 -8.65 13.61
C THR A 32 1.49 -9.30 12.57
N VAL A 33 1.28 -8.97 11.31
CA VAL A 33 2.11 -9.41 10.18
C VAL A 33 3.17 -8.37 9.86
N TYR A 34 2.76 -7.11 9.83
CA TYR A 34 3.64 -5.97 9.59
C TYR A 34 3.37 -4.86 10.60
N THR A 35 4.40 -4.06 10.85
CA THR A 35 4.31 -2.78 11.55
C THR A 35 4.84 -1.69 10.63
N VAL A 36 4.09 -0.61 10.46
CA VAL A 36 4.50 0.56 9.67
C VAL A 36 4.84 1.70 10.61
N LYS A 37 5.99 2.32 10.41
CA LYS A 37 6.47 3.46 11.22
C LYS A 37 6.69 4.66 10.29
N GLY A 38 6.00 5.77 10.57
CA GLY A 38 6.26 7.05 9.93
C GLY A 38 7.52 7.70 10.48
N LYS A 39 8.31 8.31 9.61
CA LYS A 39 9.56 9.00 9.96
C LYS A 39 9.53 10.44 9.51
N LEU A 40 10.17 11.32 10.28
CA LEU A 40 10.43 12.70 9.87
C LEU A 40 11.35 12.72 8.67
N SER A 41 10.89 13.29 7.56
CA SER A 41 11.64 13.44 6.33
C SER A 41 11.12 14.64 5.54
N TRP A 42 11.84 15.04 4.49
CA TRP A 42 11.30 15.90 3.45
C TRP A 42 10.33 15.05 2.59
N GLY A 43 9.03 15.19 2.84
CA GLY A 43 7.99 14.32 2.33
C GLY A 43 7.74 13.11 3.22
N HIS A 44 6.88 12.21 2.75
CA HIS A 44 6.48 11.03 3.48
C HIS A 44 7.56 9.95 3.44
N LEU A 45 7.97 9.46 4.59
CA LEU A 45 8.86 8.30 4.72
C LEU A 45 8.20 7.30 5.65
N LEU A 46 7.88 6.12 5.11
CA LEU A 46 7.21 5.03 5.81
C LEU A 46 8.11 3.80 5.78
N GLU A 47 8.48 3.31 6.95
CA GLU A 47 9.27 2.08 7.11
C GLU A 47 8.36 0.92 7.49
N ILE A 48 8.56 -0.23 6.87
CA ILE A 48 7.79 -1.46 7.08
C ILE A 48 8.69 -2.47 7.78
N TYR A 49 8.16 -3.01 8.87
CA TYR A 49 8.82 -4.04 9.68
C TYR A 49 8.00 -5.33 9.65
N ASP A 50 8.69 -6.47 9.67
CA ASP A 50 8.05 -7.78 9.82
C ASP A 50 7.67 -8.06 11.28
N ARG A 51 7.06 -9.23 11.54
CA ARG A 51 6.66 -9.67 12.88
C ARG A 51 7.82 -9.84 13.86
N PHE A 52 9.05 -9.88 13.39
CA PHE A 52 10.27 -10.00 14.21
C PHE A 52 10.99 -8.67 14.39
N ASP A 53 10.34 -7.56 14.03
CA ASP A 53 10.87 -6.19 14.06
C ASP A 53 12.09 -5.99 13.14
N ASN A 54 12.21 -6.77 12.08
CA ASN A 54 13.19 -6.53 11.03
C ASN A 54 12.65 -5.49 10.05
N HIS A 55 13.44 -4.47 9.75
CA HIS A 55 13.11 -3.51 8.70
C HIS A 55 13.25 -4.16 7.32
N ILE A 56 12.14 -4.35 6.63
CA ILE A 56 12.07 -5.08 5.36
C ILE A 56 11.73 -4.20 4.16
N GLY A 57 11.10 -3.05 4.37
CA GLY A 57 10.68 -2.20 3.28
C GLY A 57 10.61 -0.72 3.65
N THR A 58 10.70 0.14 2.63
CA THR A 58 10.54 1.60 2.78
C THR A 58 9.78 2.15 1.59
N VAL A 59 8.83 3.05 1.87
CA VAL A 59 8.15 3.87 0.87
C VAL A 59 8.50 5.32 1.17
N GLN A 60 9.13 6.01 0.20
CA GLN A 60 9.60 7.38 0.35
C GLN A 60 9.02 8.29 -0.73
N GLU A 61 8.32 9.33 -0.33
CA GLU A 61 7.82 10.34 -1.24
C GLU A 61 8.97 11.14 -1.87
N ARG A 62 8.92 11.31 -3.19
CA ARG A 62 9.77 12.28 -3.89
C ARG A 62 9.07 13.64 -3.86
N VAL A 63 9.64 14.57 -3.12
CA VAL A 63 9.16 15.95 -3.06
C VAL A 63 9.50 16.73 -4.35
N LEU A 64 8.80 17.83 -4.58
CA LEU A 64 8.98 18.70 -5.76
C LEU A 64 8.65 18.03 -7.10
N THR A 65 7.73 17.07 -7.09
CA THR A 65 7.17 16.48 -8.29
C THR A 65 5.78 17.04 -8.58
N PHE A 66 5.42 17.20 -9.85
CA PHE A 66 4.10 17.72 -10.24
C PHE A 66 2.96 16.76 -9.84
N LEU A 67 3.20 15.45 -9.96
CA LEU A 67 2.30 14.41 -9.48
C LEU A 67 3.01 13.58 -8.40
N PRO A 68 2.27 13.04 -7.43
CA PRO A 68 2.85 12.18 -6.40
C PRO A 68 3.66 11.02 -6.98
N LYS A 69 4.87 10.86 -6.45
CA LYS A 69 5.80 9.77 -6.76
C LYS A 69 6.42 9.25 -5.48
N PHE A 70 6.56 7.94 -5.40
CA PHE A 70 7.11 7.25 -4.23
C PHE A 70 8.16 6.24 -4.66
N LEU A 71 9.35 6.35 -4.10
CA LEU A 71 10.39 5.33 -4.23
C LEU A 71 10.11 4.18 -3.28
N MET A 72 10.38 2.97 -3.75
CA MET A 72 10.25 1.77 -2.94
C MET A 72 11.60 1.09 -2.75
N TYR A 73 11.85 0.68 -1.53
CA TYR A 73 13.05 -0.06 -1.16
C TYR A 73 12.66 -1.35 -0.44
N ILE A 74 13.28 -2.46 -0.83
CA ILE A 74 13.19 -3.74 -0.11
C ILE A 74 14.59 -4.14 0.32
N ASN A 75 14.77 -4.42 1.62
CA ASN A 75 16.05 -4.73 2.23
C ASN A 75 17.15 -3.70 1.88
N GLY A 76 16.77 -2.42 1.85
CA GLY A 76 17.66 -1.30 1.55
C GLY A 76 18.01 -1.10 0.08
N GLN A 77 17.49 -1.92 -0.82
CA GLN A 77 17.68 -1.78 -2.27
C GLN A 77 16.45 -1.13 -2.91
N GLU A 78 16.68 -0.09 -3.71
CA GLU A 78 15.63 0.50 -4.53
C GLU A 78 15.11 -0.51 -5.55
N ILE A 79 13.80 -0.76 -5.54
CA ILE A 79 13.16 -1.73 -6.43
C ILE A 79 12.30 -1.07 -7.50
N GLY A 80 11.96 0.19 -7.33
CA GLY A 80 11.16 0.92 -8.29
C GLY A 80 10.43 2.12 -7.72
N GLU A 81 9.53 2.67 -8.51
CA GLU A 81 8.78 3.88 -8.22
C GLU A 81 7.28 3.66 -8.46
N ILE A 82 6.46 4.12 -7.52
CA ILE A 82 5.00 4.23 -7.67
C ILE A 82 4.70 5.65 -8.11
N ARG A 83 3.95 5.80 -9.21
CA ARG A 83 3.58 7.09 -9.79
C ARG A 83 2.08 7.23 -9.89
N LYS A 84 1.56 8.38 -9.51
CA LYS A 84 0.21 8.80 -9.89
C LYS A 84 0.25 9.33 -11.32
N GLU A 85 -0.63 8.79 -12.17
CA GLU A 85 -0.79 9.22 -13.55
C GLU A 85 -2.19 9.81 -13.75
N LEU A 86 -2.25 10.94 -14.45
CA LEU A 86 -3.51 11.50 -14.90
C LEU A 86 -3.90 10.82 -16.20
N THR A 87 -5.01 10.11 -16.20
CA THR A 87 -5.63 9.59 -17.41
C THR A 87 -6.88 10.39 -17.75
N PHE A 88 -7.35 10.28 -18.99
CA PHE A 88 -8.50 11.04 -19.47
C PHE A 88 -9.80 10.76 -18.69
N LEU A 89 -9.92 9.59 -18.07
CA LEU A 89 -11.14 9.16 -17.39
C LEU A 89 -11.02 9.17 -15.86
N LYS A 90 -9.95 8.60 -15.32
CA LYS A 90 -9.66 8.55 -13.87
C LYS A 90 -8.17 8.45 -13.63
N PRO A 91 -7.63 9.12 -12.60
CA PRO A 91 -6.24 8.92 -12.26
C PRO A 91 -5.98 7.46 -11.86
N LYS A 92 -4.77 6.98 -12.12
CA LYS A 92 -4.30 5.65 -11.71
C LYS A 92 -2.91 5.74 -11.11
N PHE A 93 -2.53 4.72 -10.35
CA PHE A 93 -1.16 4.54 -9.90
C PHE A 93 -0.50 3.41 -10.68
N THR A 94 0.75 3.62 -11.06
CA THR A 94 1.55 2.66 -11.82
C THR A 94 2.83 2.36 -11.09
N LEU A 95 3.19 1.07 -11.04
CA LEU A 95 4.45 0.57 -10.50
C LEU A 95 5.39 0.25 -11.65
N ASP A 96 6.53 0.94 -11.74
CA ASP A 96 7.41 0.85 -12.90
C ASP A 96 8.25 -0.43 -12.94
N CYS A 97 8.54 -1.05 -11.80
CA CYS A 97 9.40 -2.24 -11.76
C CYS A 97 8.75 -3.51 -12.36
N ASN A 98 7.43 -3.60 -12.41
CA ASN A 98 6.70 -4.76 -12.91
C ASN A 98 5.44 -4.44 -13.73
N GLY A 99 5.14 -3.16 -13.94
CA GLY A 99 3.99 -2.73 -14.73
C GLY A 99 2.65 -2.92 -14.04
N TRP A 100 2.61 -3.11 -12.72
CA TRP A 100 1.35 -3.17 -11.99
C TRP A 100 0.65 -1.82 -12.00
N THR A 101 -0.67 -1.87 -12.02
CA THR A 101 -1.51 -0.67 -11.98
C THR A 101 -2.57 -0.79 -10.90
N ALA A 102 -2.80 0.29 -10.17
CA ALA A 102 -3.92 0.42 -9.24
C ALA A 102 -4.97 1.37 -9.82
N ASP A 103 -6.19 0.90 -9.93
CA ASP A 103 -7.34 1.67 -10.41
C ASP A 103 -8.57 1.46 -9.51
N GLY A 104 -9.46 2.46 -9.47
CA GLY A 104 -10.69 2.43 -8.68
C GLY A 104 -10.96 3.73 -7.94
N ASP A 105 -11.79 3.66 -6.91
CA ASP A 105 -12.08 4.78 -6.01
C ASP A 105 -11.20 4.74 -4.77
N TRP A 106 -10.05 5.41 -4.83
CA TRP A 106 -9.10 5.39 -3.73
C TRP A 106 -9.55 6.21 -2.52
N LEU A 107 -10.40 7.21 -2.74
CA LEU A 107 -10.93 8.03 -1.66
C LEU A 107 -11.86 7.21 -0.76
N GLU A 108 -12.60 6.31 -1.38
CA GLU A 108 -13.53 5.43 -0.68
C GLU A 108 -12.96 4.04 -0.34
N TRP A 109 -11.66 3.81 -0.62
CA TRP A 109 -11.04 2.50 -0.41
C TRP A 109 -11.71 1.37 -1.18
N ASP A 110 -12.02 1.61 -2.45
CA ASP A 110 -12.56 0.63 -3.38
C ASP A 110 -11.73 0.63 -4.65
N TYR A 111 -10.61 -0.09 -4.62
CA TYR A 111 -9.70 -0.18 -5.76
C TYR A 111 -9.03 -1.54 -5.90
N ARG A 112 -8.44 -1.76 -7.05
CA ARG A 112 -7.80 -3.02 -7.43
C ARG A 112 -6.41 -2.78 -7.97
N VAL A 113 -5.52 -3.72 -7.69
CA VAL A 113 -4.20 -3.79 -8.32
C VAL A 113 -4.19 -4.95 -9.30
N LYS A 114 -3.74 -4.68 -10.52
CA LYS A 114 -3.60 -5.66 -11.59
C LYS A 114 -2.19 -5.65 -12.14
N ASP A 115 -1.74 -6.79 -12.66
CA ASP A 115 -0.49 -6.90 -13.40
C ASP A 115 -0.60 -6.34 -14.83
N SER A 116 0.51 -6.36 -15.58
CA SER A 116 0.57 -5.88 -16.96
C SER A 116 -0.29 -6.69 -17.93
N ALA A 117 -0.65 -7.92 -17.59
CA ALA A 117 -1.56 -8.77 -18.36
C ALA A 117 -3.03 -8.55 -17.98
N GLY A 118 -3.32 -7.74 -16.96
CA GLY A 118 -4.67 -7.48 -16.47
C GLY A 118 -5.16 -8.46 -15.41
N SER A 119 -4.29 -9.37 -14.94
CA SER A 119 -4.65 -10.32 -13.88
C SER A 119 -4.73 -9.61 -12.53
N LEU A 120 -5.71 -9.99 -11.71
CA LEU A 120 -5.89 -9.42 -10.38
C LEU A 120 -4.74 -9.84 -9.45
N ILE A 121 -4.15 -8.86 -8.78
CA ILE A 121 -3.12 -9.06 -7.74
C ILE A 121 -3.71 -8.82 -6.36
N MET A 122 -4.50 -7.75 -6.18
CA MET A 122 -5.06 -7.35 -4.89
C MET A 122 -6.33 -6.55 -5.07
N THR A 123 -7.23 -6.65 -4.11
CA THR A 123 -8.32 -5.68 -3.89
C THR A 123 -8.14 -4.99 -2.55
N ALA A 124 -8.43 -3.69 -2.51
CA ALA A 124 -8.52 -2.91 -1.29
C ALA A 124 -9.97 -2.49 -1.09
N SER A 125 -10.52 -2.73 0.09
CA SER A 125 -11.89 -2.39 0.44
C SER A 125 -12.00 -1.88 1.87
N LYS A 126 -13.10 -1.19 2.16
CA LYS A 126 -13.46 -0.74 3.48
C LYS A 126 -14.65 -1.57 3.97
N GLU A 127 -14.48 -2.23 5.11
CA GLU A 127 -15.53 -3.02 5.74
C GLU A 127 -15.86 -2.45 7.12
N PHE A 128 -17.12 -2.53 7.52
CA PHE A 128 -17.56 -2.17 8.85
C PHE A 128 -17.54 -3.41 9.73
N LEU A 129 -16.46 -3.60 10.48
CA LEU A 129 -16.27 -4.74 11.36
C LEU A 129 -16.21 -4.29 12.84
N HIS A 130 -16.98 -4.95 13.71
CA HIS A 130 -16.95 -4.74 15.16
C HIS A 130 -17.04 -3.27 15.60
N PHE A 131 -17.97 -2.51 15.01
CA PHE A 131 -18.22 -1.08 15.32
C PHE A 131 -17.12 -0.11 14.91
N SER A 132 -16.22 -0.53 14.02
CA SER A 132 -15.18 0.34 13.46
C SER A 132 -14.97 0.11 11.97
N ASP A 133 -14.56 1.16 11.28
CA ASP A 133 -14.07 1.06 9.91
C ASP A 133 -12.79 0.21 9.90
N THR A 134 -12.80 -0.84 9.12
CA THR A 134 -11.65 -1.72 8.91
C THR A 134 -11.30 -1.72 7.43
N TYR A 135 -10.05 -1.45 7.13
CA TYR A 135 -9.54 -1.53 5.77
C TYR A 135 -8.99 -2.94 5.54
N VAL A 136 -9.37 -3.52 4.41
CA VAL A 136 -9.06 -4.92 4.07
C VAL A 136 -8.32 -4.99 2.76
N LEU A 137 -7.22 -5.72 2.73
CA LEU A 137 -6.51 -6.09 1.51
C LEU A 137 -6.67 -7.59 1.29
N ASP A 138 -7.28 -7.95 0.18
CA ASP A 138 -7.34 -9.33 -0.31
C ASP A 138 -6.27 -9.50 -1.38
N ILE A 139 -5.22 -10.25 -1.06
CA ILE A 139 -4.03 -10.45 -1.91
C ILE A 139 -4.04 -11.85 -2.46
N VAL A 140 -3.95 -11.96 -3.78
CA VAL A 140 -4.09 -13.26 -4.48
C VAL A 140 -2.94 -14.21 -4.15
N ARG A 141 -1.70 -13.70 -4.03
CA ARG A 141 -0.52 -14.48 -3.68
C ARG A 141 0.22 -13.87 -2.50
N GLU A 142 0.50 -14.66 -1.48
CA GLU A 142 1.18 -14.21 -0.27
C GLU A 142 2.54 -13.53 -0.56
N GLU A 143 3.28 -14.01 -1.55
CA GLU A 143 4.57 -13.44 -1.96
C GLU A 143 4.48 -11.99 -2.44
N ASP A 144 3.31 -11.53 -2.88
CA ASP A 144 3.07 -10.17 -3.33
C ASP A 144 2.68 -9.21 -2.18
N ALA A 145 2.52 -9.72 -0.96
CA ALA A 145 1.94 -8.98 0.15
C ALA A 145 2.71 -7.70 0.50
N LEU A 146 4.04 -7.76 0.57
CA LEU A 146 4.85 -6.58 0.88
C LEU A 146 4.71 -5.50 -0.20
N LEU A 147 4.74 -5.88 -1.47
CA LEU A 147 4.61 -4.95 -2.58
C LEU A 147 3.20 -4.33 -2.65
N CYS A 148 2.17 -5.14 -2.41
CA CYS A 148 0.79 -4.68 -2.28
C CYS A 148 0.64 -3.65 -1.14
N LEU A 149 1.23 -3.94 0.01
CA LEU A 149 1.24 -3.01 1.14
C LEU A 149 1.93 -1.68 0.78
N MET A 150 3.07 -1.72 0.10
CA MET A 150 3.79 -0.52 -0.35
C MET A 150 2.94 0.35 -1.28
N ILE A 151 2.20 -0.27 -2.20
CA ILE A 151 1.27 0.45 -3.09
C ILE A 151 0.17 1.14 -2.30
N VAL A 152 -0.44 0.44 -1.36
CA VAL A 152 -1.50 0.99 -0.49
C VAL A 152 -0.98 2.18 0.32
N LEU A 153 0.20 2.06 0.91
CA LEU A 153 0.83 3.14 1.68
C LEU A 153 1.12 4.37 0.81
N ALA A 154 1.61 4.17 -0.42
CA ALA A 154 1.86 5.26 -1.35
C ALA A 154 0.57 5.96 -1.80
N ILE A 155 -0.48 5.19 -2.13
CA ILE A 155 -1.80 5.74 -2.50
C ILE A 155 -2.36 6.57 -1.36
N ASP A 156 -2.25 6.05 -0.15
CA ASP A 156 -2.79 6.70 1.03
C ASP A 156 -1.99 7.97 1.35
N ALA A 157 -0.67 7.93 1.28
CA ALA A 157 0.19 9.10 1.41
C ALA A 157 -0.14 10.18 0.35
N ALA A 158 -0.41 9.77 -0.89
CA ALA A 158 -0.78 10.68 -1.98
C ALA A 158 -2.11 11.41 -1.73
N LYS A 159 -3.05 10.83 -1.00
CA LYS A 159 -4.31 11.49 -0.62
C LYS A 159 -4.07 12.70 0.28
N CYS A 160 -3.09 12.61 1.17
CA CYS A 160 -2.78 13.70 2.09
C CYS A 160 -1.96 14.80 1.45
N SER A 161 -1.14 14.49 0.46
CA SER A 161 -0.38 15.50 -0.28
C SER A 161 -1.27 16.35 -1.21
N GLY A 162 -2.45 15.85 -1.58
CA GLY A 162 -3.42 16.54 -2.44
C GLY A 162 -4.44 17.43 -1.70
N GLY A 163 -4.38 17.52 -0.39
CA GLY A 163 -5.36 18.23 0.46
C GLY A 163 -4.97 19.66 0.86
N GLN A 164 -4.17 20.34 0.06
CA GLN A 164 -3.91 21.78 0.18
C GLN A 164 -4.47 22.50 -1.04
N ASP A 165 -5.80 22.61 -1.08
CA ASP A 165 -6.54 23.65 -1.79
C ASP A 165 -7.62 24.20 -0.87
#